data_8e05f08e8363c468ed01205db82a3c75
#
_entry.id   8e05f08e8363c468ed01205db82a3c75
#
_cell.length_a   1.000
_cell.length_b   1.000
_cell.length_c   1.000
_cell.angle_alpha   90.00
_cell.angle_beta   90.00
_cell.angle_gamma   90.00
#
_symmetry.space_group_name_H-M   'P 1'
#
loop_
_entity.id
_entity.type
_entity.pdbx_description
1 polymer ?
#
loop_
_entity_poly.entity_id
_entity_poly.type
_entity_poly.pdbx_seq_one_letter_code
_entity_poly.pdbx_strand_id
1 'polypeptide(L)'
;MPAIPFGKWCMIGLVCLLLGEQTGQAEGLASKARAVAAHQAERHLKNIRQLTVGRQNAEAYFSFSGTKLIFQSTNNWMKDTYAATLKPADAGLGCYQMYVMDLESDTVRLVSTGTGATTCGYFFPGDRRVLYSSTHAAGPNCPPKPKREGAYRWALDDYDLYAVRIDGQEMQRLTSTPGYDAEATVSPDGKTIVWTSVKDGDLDLYAMNLDGSKPRRLTSEIGYDGGAFFSPDSKRIVYRAAHPTDQAEIDKYKDLLSQRLVEPGQLEIFVMNADGSEQRPVTSNGASNFSPFYFPDGKRIIFSSNIETKGEGGRPSFHLYAIGEDGQGLERLTFDGQFNSFPMFSPDGTSLVWVSDRQAKIPGEFNVFIADWVP
;
A
#
# COMPACT_ATOMS: atom_id res chain seq x y z
N MET A 1 27.85 62.09 -57.46
CA MET A 1 29.03 62.31 -56.54
C MET A 1 28.54 63.05 -55.29
N PRO A 2 28.89 62.70 -54.07
CA PRO A 2 29.99 61.87 -53.59
C PRO A 2 29.51 60.74 -52.60
N ALA A 3 30.27 59.70 -52.61
CA ALA A 3 31.07 59.05 -51.54
C ALA A 3 30.33 58.44 -50.29
N ILE A 4 30.45 57.14 -50.23
CA ILE A 4 30.13 56.23 -49.16
C ILE A 4 31.28 56.22 -48.11
N PRO A 5 31.04 55.94 -46.85
CA PRO A 5 31.98 55.10 -46.15
C PRO A 5 31.35 53.85 -45.52
N PHE A 6 32.11 52.78 -45.54
CA PHE A 6 32.00 51.48 -44.93
C PHE A 6 31.75 51.55 -43.38
N GLY A 7 30.85 50.74 -42.90
CA GLY A 7 30.61 50.50 -41.46
C GLY A 7 30.34 49.03 -41.19
N LYS A 8 31.28 48.43 -40.56
CA LYS A 8 31.44 47.17 -39.79
C LYS A 8 30.24 46.24 -39.68
N TRP A 9 30.44 45.04 -40.17
CA TRP A 9 29.67 43.85 -39.86
C TRP A 9 29.87 43.44 -38.38
N CYS A 10 28.81 43.38 -37.61
CA CYS A 10 28.76 42.77 -36.28
C CYS A 10 28.03 41.45 -36.44
N MET A 11 28.80 40.32 -36.36
CA MET A 11 28.23 38.98 -36.25
C MET A 11 27.61 38.85 -34.84
N ILE A 12 26.30 38.84 -34.77
CA ILE A 12 25.58 38.40 -33.57
C ILE A 12 25.42 36.89 -33.67
N GLY A 13 26.28 36.17 -32.94
CA GLY A 13 26.15 34.74 -32.72
C GLY A 13 24.88 34.47 -31.92
N LEU A 14 23.93 33.81 -32.59
CA LEU A 14 22.74 33.30 -31.95
C LEU A 14 23.14 32.07 -31.09
N VAL A 15 23.41 32.29 -29.81
CA VAL A 15 23.50 31.22 -28.80
C VAL A 15 22.09 30.74 -28.51
N CYS A 16 21.64 29.67 -29.17
CA CYS A 16 20.50 28.90 -28.72
C CYS A 16 20.84 28.24 -27.39
N LEU A 17 20.50 28.91 -26.30
CA LEU A 17 20.36 28.28 -24.97
C LEU A 17 19.19 27.29 -25.05
N LEU A 18 19.50 26.02 -25.28
CA LEU A 18 18.64 24.92 -24.99
C LEU A 18 18.49 24.91 -23.47
N LEU A 19 17.51 25.64 -22.94
CA LEU A 19 16.95 25.42 -21.61
C LEU A 19 16.24 24.06 -21.68
N GLY A 20 16.99 22.99 -21.43
CA GLY A 20 16.40 21.74 -21.04
C GLY A 20 15.64 21.98 -19.75
N GLU A 21 14.33 22.07 -19.81
CA GLU A 21 13.47 21.95 -18.65
C GLU A 21 13.71 20.56 -18.04
N GLN A 22 14.68 20.47 -17.14
CA GLN A 22 14.73 19.39 -16.18
C GLN A 22 13.53 19.61 -15.23
N THR A 23 12.39 19.00 -15.56
CA THR A 23 11.32 18.75 -14.59
C THR A 23 11.79 17.65 -13.65
N GLY A 24 12.88 17.88 -12.96
CA GLY A 24 13.29 17.07 -11.83
C GLY A 24 12.28 17.32 -10.72
N GLN A 25 11.43 16.35 -10.44
CA GLN A 25 10.66 16.39 -9.19
C GLN A 25 11.68 16.51 -8.05
N ALA A 26 11.55 17.54 -7.21
CA ALA A 26 12.46 17.73 -6.10
C ALA A 26 12.38 16.54 -5.15
N GLU A 27 13.52 16.00 -4.74
CA GLU A 27 13.60 14.99 -3.69
C GLU A 27 13.46 15.69 -2.35
N GLY A 28 12.49 15.24 -1.52
CA GLY A 28 12.35 15.68 -0.14
C GLY A 28 13.30 14.89 0.76
N LEU A 29 13.80 15.51 1.82
CA LEU A 29 14.54 14.78 2.85
C LEU A 29 13.55 14.03 3.74
N ALA A 30 13.71 12.72 3.88
CA ALA A 30 13.04 11.95 4.93
C ALA A 30 13.62 12.38 6.29
N SER A 31 12.80 12.32 7.34
CA SER A 31 13.36 12.44 8.68
C SER A 31 14.30 11.26 8.91
N LYS A 32 15.52 11.51 9.40
CA LYS A 32 16.45 10.43 9.75
C LYS A 32 15.74 9.38 10.62
N ALA A 33 15.87 8.12 10.24
CA ALA A 33 15.33 7.00 10.98
C ALA A 33 15.69 7.08 12.47
N ARG A 34 14.70 6.95 13.35
CA ARG A 34 14.88 7.06 14.79
C ARG A 34 14.86 5.68 15.43
N ALA A 35 15.86 5.37 16.24
CA ALA A 35 15.85 4.15 17.04
C ALA A 35 14.68 4.15 18.02
N VAL A 36 14.00 3.04 18.14
CA VAL A 36 12.86 2.82 19.05
C VAL A 36 13.14 1.57 19.87
N ALA A 37 12.90 1.63 21.20
CA ALA A 37 13.04 0.46 22.04
C ALA A 37 11.98 -0.59 21.69
N ALA A 38 12.38 -1.85 21.59
CA ALA A 38 11.45 -2.96 21.47
C ALA A 38 10.75 -3.22 22.81
N HIS A 39 9.49 -3.60 22.77
CA HIS A 39 8.82 -4.15 23.97
C HIS A 39 9.49 -5.48 24.33
N GLN A 40 9.62 -5.77 25.64
CA GLN A 40 10.35 -6.96 26.11
C GLN A 40 9.81 -8.29 25.54
N ALA A 41 8.52 -8.37 25.21
CA ALA A 41 7.90 -9.53 24.61
C ALA A 41 8.07 -9.64 23.08
N GLU A 42 8.57 -8.58 22.41
CA GLU A 42 8.83 -8.56 20.96
C GLU A 42 10.17 -9.23 20.64
N ARG A 43 10.28 -10.53 20.94
CA ARG A 43 11.53 -11.30 20.87
C ARG A 43 12.12 -11.39 19.45
N HIS A 44 11.29 -11.30 18.43
CA HIS A 44 11.67 -11.40 17.02
C HIS A 44 12.12 -10.06 16.41
N LEU A 45 11.90 -8.93 17.09
CA LEU A 45 12.19 -7.60 16.58
C LEU A 45 13.40 -7.01 17.29
N LYS A 46 14.47 -6.74 16.53
CA LYS A 46 15.67 -6.06 17.02
C LYS A 46 15.92 -4.76 16.26
N ASN A 47 16.65 -3.84 16.86
CA ASN A 47 17.06 -2.60 16.20
C ASN A 47 15.90 -1.86 15.52
N ILE A 48 14.76 -1.77 16.18
CA ILE A 48 13.56 -1.11 15.63
C ILE A 48 13.91 0.35 15.30
N ARG A 49 13.56 0.77 14.08
CA ARG A 49 13.71 2.15 13.62
C ARG A 49 12.38 2.64 13.06
N GLN A 50 12.00 3.85 13.45
CA GLN A 50 10.89 4.58 12.86
C GLN A 50 11.38 5.33 11.62
N LEU A 51 10.80 5.04 10.45
CA LEU A 51 11.22 5.61 9.16
C LEU A 51 10.43 6.87 8.78
N THR A 52 9.19 6.98 9.23
CA THR A 52 8.32 8.14 8.94
C THR A 52 7.81 8.75 10.22
N VAL A 53 7.38 9.98 10.19
CA VAL A 53 6.82 10.70 11.35
C VAL A 53 5.62 11.54 10.94
N GLY A 54 4.58 11.52 11.80
CA GLY A 54 3.38 12.34 11.73
C GLY A 54 2.40 11.98 10.62
N ARG A 55 1.16 12.44 10.79
CA ARG A 55 0.03 12.13 9.90
C ARG A 55 -0.17 10.62 9.73
N GLN A 56 -0.52 10.18 8.51
CA GLN A 56 -0.74 8.77 8.18
C GLN A 56 0.25 8.34 7.12
N ASN A 57 1.06 7.33 7.46
CA ASN A 57 2.00 6.68 6.56
C ASN A 57 1.70 5.19 6.63
N ALA A 58 1.31 4.57 5.53
CA ALA A 58 0.78 3.21 5.54
C ALA A 58 1.26 2.40 4.34
N GLU A 59 1.05 1.08 4.40
CA GLU A 59 1.30 0.14 3.31
C GLU A 59 2.69 0.30 2.70
N ALA A 60 3.71 0.12 3.55
CA ALA A 60 5.10 0.20 3.12
C ALA A 60 5.61 -1.19 2.71
N TYR A 61 6.06 -1.30 1.46
CA TYR A 61 6.50 -2.56 0.88
C TYR A 61 7.88 -2.44 0.25
N PHE A 62 8.71 -3.46 0.45
CA PHE A 62 10.06 -3.49 -0.11
C PHE A 62 10.08 -3.59 -1.63
N SER A 63 11.10 -3.01 -2.23
CA SER A 63 11.50 -3.30 -3.61
C SER A 63 12.10 -4.70 -3.73
N PHE A 64 12.20 -5.22 -4.95
CA PHE A 64 12.77 -6.55 -5.21
C PHE A 64 14.24 -6.68 -4.78
N SER A 65 15.00 -5.57 -4.80
CA SER A 65 16.37 -5.54 -4.27
C SER A 65 16.44 -5.39 -2.75
N GLY A 66 15.33 -5.03 -2.08
CA GLY A 66 15.31 -4.71 -0.65
C GLY A 66 15.87 -3.34 -0.29
N THR A 67 16.30 -2.53 -1.28
CA THR A 67 16.97 -1.24 -1.02
C THR A 67 16.01 -0.05 -0.94
N LYS A 68 14.73 -0.24 -1.31
CA LYS A 68 13.72 0.82 -1.33
C LYS A 68 12.42 0.36 -0.69
N LEU A 69 11.62 1.32 -0.25
CA LEU A 69 10.23 1.11 0.14
C LEU A 69 9.32 1.97 -0.73
N ILE A 70 8.18 1.42 -1.14
CA ILE A 70 7.05 2.19 -1.61
C ILE A 70 6.03 2.28 -0.49
N PHE A 71 5.43 3.45 -0.26
CA PHE A 71 4.43 3.64 0.79
C PHE A 71 3.46 4.76 0.43
N GLN A 72 2.28 4.71 1.00
CA GLN A 72 1.30 5.78 0.88
C GLN A 72 1.35 6.71 2.08
N SER A 73 1.21 8.03 1.82
CA SER A 73 1.27 9.03 2.87
C SER A 73 0.31 10.19 2.62
N THR A 74 -0.25 10.72 3.70
CA THR A 74 -0.98 12.00 3.69
C THR A 74 -0.06 13.19 3.97
N ASN A 75 1.24 12.95 4.20
CA ASN A 75 2.26 13.98 4.28
C ASN A 75 2.64 14.50 2.90
N ASN A 76 3.03 15.76 2.86
CA ASN A 76 3.72 16.29 1.69
C ASN A 76 5.24 16.27 1.94
N TRP A 77 5.88 15.14 1.67
CA TRP A 77 7.32 14.94 1.84
C TRP A 77 8.18 15.82 0.93
N MET A 78 7.56 16.48 -0.06
CA MET A 78 8.24 17.38 -1.00
C MET A 78 8.35 18.82 -0.46
N LYS A 79 7.80 19.10 0.72
CA LYS A 79 7.88 20.41 1.37
C LYS A 79 8.64 20.28 2.69
N ASP A 80 9.70 21.05 2.85
CA ASP A 80 10.60 21.05 4.04
C ASP A 80 9.93 21.43 5.38
N THR A 81 8.61 21.56 5.44
CA THR A 81 7.89 22.11 6.58
C THR A 81 7.09 21.07 7.35
N TYR A 82 7.66 19.91 7.55
CA TYR A 82 7.00 18.83 8.27
C TYR A 82 6.56 19.19 9.70
N ALA A 83 7.37 19.93 10.43
CA ALA A 83 7.17 20.13 11.87
C ALA A 83 6.28 21.32 12.25
N ALA A 84 6.11 22.30 11.37
CA ALA A 84 5.59 23.61 11.76
C ALA A 84 4.08 23.83 11.50
N THR A 85 3.41 22.95 10.77
CA THR A 85 2.08 23.22 10.22
C THR A 85 0.95 22.30 10.67
N LEU A 86 1.21 21.35 11.55
CA LEU A 86 0.15 20.47 12.08
C LEU A 86 -0.65 21.20 13.15
N LYS A 87 -1.66 21.96 12.75
CA LYS A 87 -2.74 22.30 13.66
C LYS A 87 -3.61 21.06 13.86
N PRO A 88 -4.08 20.74 15.08
CA PRO A 88 -5.00 19.64 15.33
C PRO A 88 -6.29 19.70 14.49
N ALA A 89 -6.68 20.89 14.02
CA ALA A 89 -7.85 21.12 13.17
C ALA A 89 -7.62 20.77 11.68
N ASP A 90 -6.36 20.64 11.23
CA ASP A 90 -6.01 20.17 9.87
C ASP A 90 -6.08 18.66 9.75
N ALA A 91 -6.77 17.98 10.64
CA ALA A 91 -7.16 16.58 10.57
C ALA A 91 -8.10 16.23 9.38
N GLY A 92 -8.46 17.20 8.55
CA GLY A 92 -8.85 16.99 7.16
C GLY A 92 -7.62 16.53 6.38
N LEU A 93 -7.15 15.33 6.70
CA LEU A 93 -6.03 14.67 6.05
C LEU A 93 -6.30 14.71 4.55
N GLY A 94 -5.38 15.25 3.77
CA GLY A 94 -5.40 15.15 2.31
C GLY A 94 -5.46 13.68 1.89
N CYS A 95 -5.70 13.40 0.61
CA CYS A 95 -5.60 12.04 0.11
C CYS A 95 -4.21 11.47 0.35
N TYR A 96 -4.14 10.18 0.49
CA TYR A 96 -2.88 9.48 0.31
C TYR A 96 -2.29 9.78 -1.06
N GLN A 97 -0.99 9.97 -1.09
CA GLN A 97 -0.18 9.97 -2.29
C GLN A 97 0.90 8.90 -2.16
N MET A 98 1.41 8.43 -3.30
CA MET A 98 2.37 7.34 -3.33
C MET A 98 3.80 7.88 -3.40
N TYR A 99 4.65 7.37 -2.52
CA TYR A 99 6.05 7.77 -2.39
C TYR A 99 6.97 6.56 -2.44
N VAL A 100 8.18 6.77 -2.92
CA VAL A 100 9.30 5.82 -2.81
C VAL A 100 10.37 6.42 -1.91
N MET A 101 10.79 5.64 -0.92
CA MET A 101 11.92 5.93 -0.03
C MET A 101 13.11 5.05 -0.42
N ASP A 102 14.27 5.65 -0.56
CA ASP A 102 15.54 4.94 -0.67
C ASP A 102 16.12 4.75 0.72
N LEU A 103 16.37 3.50 1.11
CA LEU A 103 16.77 3.15 2.49
C LEU A 103 18.23 3.45 2.79
N GLU A 104 19.07 3.64 1.79
CA GLU A 104 20.48 3.97 1.97
C GLU A 104 20.67 5.49 2.13
N SER A 105 20.00 6.28 1.28
CA SER A 105 20.14 7.74 1.28
C SER A 105 19.11 8.46 2.14
N ASP A 106 18.09 7.76 2.66
CA ASP A 106 16.93 8.33 3.35
C ASP A 106 16.15 9.36 2.50
N THR A 107 16.27 9.31 1.16
CA THR A 107 15.54 10.23 0.29
C THR A 107 14.14 9.70 -0.02
N VAL A 108 13.16 10.61 -0.08
CA VAL A 108 11.76 10.31 -0.41
C VAL A 108 11.37 11.04 -1.69
N ARG A 109 10.73 10.33 -2.60
CA ARG A 109 10.24 10.86 -3.88
C ARG A 109 8.76 10.55 -4.07
N LEU A 110 7.99 11.56 -4.51
CA LEU A 110 6.62 11.38 -4.96
C LEU A 110 6.64 10.65 -6.33
N VAL A 111 5.85 9.57 -6.46
CA VAL A 111 5.72 8.80 -7.70
C VAL A 111 4.31 8.85 -8.27
N SER A 112 3.31 9.26 -7.50
CA SER A 112 1.96 9.51 -8.00
C SER A 112 1.81 10.92 -8.56
N THR A 113 0.66 11.21 -9.16
CA THR A 113 0.38 12.49 -9.83
C THR A 113 0.26 13.68 -8.87
N GLY A 114 0.09 13.43 -7.56
CA GLY A 114 -0.24 14.48 -6.59
C GLY A 114 -1.72 14.88 -6.59
N THR A 115 -2.55 14.25 -7.41
CA THR A 115 -4.00 14.49 -7.53
C THR A 115 -4.80 13.22 -7.33
N GLY A 116 -6.08 13.36 -6.96
CA GLY A 116 -6.92 12.23 -6.56
C GLY A 116 -6.40 11.56 -5.28
N ALA A 117 -6.88 10.38 -4.98
CA ALA A 117 -6.38 9.51 -3.93
C ALA A 117 -5.55 8.38 -4.54
N THR A 118 -4.52 7.90 -3.81
CA THR A 118 -3.76 6.71 -4.18
C THR A 118 -3.75 5.70 -3.04
N THR A 119 -3.59 4.42 -3.38
CA THR A 119 -3.46 3.34 -2.39
C THR A 119 -2.65 2.17 -2.96
N CYS A 120 -2.16 1.30 -2.08
CA CYS A 120 -1.63 -0.03 -2.40
C CYS A 120 -0.54 -0.01 -3.48
N GLY A 121 0.61 0.59 -3.17
CA GLY A 121 1.75 0.62 -4.08
C GLY A 121 2.58 -0.65 -4.00
N TYR A 122 3.19 -1.08 -5.12
CA TYR A 122 4.12 -2.20 -5.20
C TYR A 122 5.20 -1.96 -6.24
N PHE A 123 6.34 -2.66 -6.15
CA PHE A 123 7.39 -2.58 -7.16
C PHE A 123 7.20 -3.60 -8.29
N PHE A 124 7.67 -3.24 -9.48
CA PHE A 124 7.97 -4.22 -10.53
C PHE A 124 9.40 -4.73 -10.39
N PRO A 125 9.71 -5.93 -10.92
CA PRO A 125 11.08 -6.43 -10.98
C PRO A 125 12.05 -5.43 -11.58
N GLY A 126 13.23 -5.34 -10.98
CA GLY A 126 14.28 -4.40 -11.38
C GLY A 126 14.14 -2.99 -10.79
N ASP A 127 13.11 -2.76 -9.94
CA ASP A 127 12.94 -1.57 -9.08
C ASP A 127 12.89 -0.21 -9.81
N ARG A 128 12.66 -0.24 -11.13
CA ARG A 128 12.60 0.98 -11.97
C ARG A 128 11.19 1.48 -12.17
N ARG A 129 10.19 0.64 -11.94
CA ARG A 129 8.77 0.95 -12.08
C ARG A 129 8.04 0.52 -10.81
N VAL A 130 6.95 1.20 -10.55
CA VAL A 130 6.01 0.89 -9.47
C VAL A 130 4.60 0.76 -10.02
N LEU A 131 3.80 -0.02 -9.31
CA LEU A 131 2.38 -0.20 -9.49
C LEU A 131 1.67 0.52 -8.34
N TYR A 132 0.57 1.20 -8.59
CA TYR A 132 -0.32 1.73 -7.55
C TYR A 132 -1.73 1.95 -8.09
N SER A 133 -2.69 2.03 -7.18
CA SER A 133 -4.07 2.35 -7.49
C SER A 133 -4.33 3.84 -7.31
N SER A 134 -5.11 4.46 -8.20
CA SER A 134 -5.41 5.90 -8.12
C SER A 134 -6.76 6.27 -8.70
N THR A 135 -7.39 7.28 -8.08
CA THR A 135 -8.65 7.88 -8.56
C THR A 135 -8.44 9.10 -9.44
N HIS A 136 -7.20 9.48 -9.79
CA HIS A 136 -6.94 10.75 -10.49
C HIS A 136 -7.63 10.85 -11.87
N ALA A 137 -7.92 9.72 -12.53
CA ALA A 137 -8.68 9.72 -13.78
C ALA A 137 -10.18 10.05 -13.58
N ALA A 138 -10.73 9.77 -12.40
CA ALA A 138 -12.10 10.15 -12.05
C ALA A 138 -12.18 11.63 -11.59
N GLY A 139 -11.06 12.22 -11.18
CA GLY A 139 -10.97 13.63 -10.82
C GLY A 139 -9.76 13.98 -9.96
N PRO A 140 -9.40 15.28 -9.89
CA PRO A 140 -8.20 15.72 -9.18
C PRO A 140 -8.38 15.79 -7.65
N ASN A 141 -9.61 15.80 -7.16
CA ASN A 141 -9.92 15.97 -5.75
C ASN A 141 -9.91 14.64 -4.99
N CYS A 142 -9.77 14.72 -3.67
CA CYS A 142 -10.00 13.60 -2.80
C CYS A 142 -11.45 13.12 -2.89
N PRO A 143 -11.70 11.82 -3.05
CA PRO A 143 -13.03 11.27 -2.87
C PRO A 143 -13.59 11.61 -1.47
N PRO A 144 -14.89 11.81 -1.34
CA PRO A 144 -15.51 12.06 -0.04
C PRO A 144 -15.40 10.81 0.84
N LYS A 145 -15.00 11.01 2.10
CA LYS A 145 -14.96 9.89 3.06
C LYS A 145 -16.37 9.42 3.38
N PRO A 146 -16.58 8.10 3.54
CA PRO A 146 -17.86 7.57 4.00
C PRO A 146 -18.25 8.19 5.35
N LYS A 147 -19.54 8.45 5.53
CA LYS A 147 -20.06 8.87 6.82
C LYS A 147 -19.83 7.76 7.85
N ARG A 148 -19.35 8.14 9.03
CA ARG A 148 -19.20 7.21 10.16
C ARG A 148 -20.55 7.06 10.85
N GLU A 149 -21.36 6.15 10.39
CA GLU A 149 -22.63 5.76 10.99
C GLU A 149 -22.53 4.28 11.40
N GLY A 150 -22.31 4.02 12.69
CA GLY A 150 -22.17 2.64 13.19
C GLY A 150 -20.80 2.03 12.92
N ALA A 151 -20.77 0.89 12.21
CA ALA A 151 -19.55 0.14 11.92
C ALA A 151 -18.61 0.88 10.97
N TYR A 152 -17.33 0.50 11.00
CA TYR A 152 -16.33 1.04 10.09
C TYR A 152 -16.59 0.58 8.66
N ARG A 153 -16.53 1.49 7.71
CA ARG A 153 -16.78 1.21 6.29
C ARG A 153 -15.67 1.76 5.42
N TRP A 154 -15.34 1.05 4.36
CA TRP A 154 -14.49 1.52 3.25
C TRP A 154 -15.36 1.96 2.09
N ALA A 155 -14.95 3.05 1.41
CA ALA A 155 -15.50 3.43 0.12
C ALA A 155 -14.77 2.67 -0.99
N LEU A 156 -15.55 2.21 -1.96
CA LEU A 156 -15.06 1.61 -3.20
C LEU A 156 -15.10 2.67 -4.29
N ASP A 157 -14.15 3.63 -4.18
CA ASP A 157 -14.04 4.71 -5.15
C ASP A 157 -13.55 4.19 -6.51
N ASP A 158 -13.67 5.02 -7.56
CA ASP A 158 -13.23 4.67 -8.91
C ASP A 158 -11.69 4.68 -9.01
N TYR A 159 -11.07 3.65 -8.44
CA TYR A 159 -9.63 3.40 -8.55
C TYR A 159 -9.32 2.60 -9.81
N ASP A 160 -8.24 2.97 -10.46
CA ASP A 160 -7.58 2.20 -11.51
C ASP A 160 -6.15 1.90 -11.16
N LEU A 161 -5.59 0.86 -11.77
CA LEU A 161 -4.19 0.48 -11.62
C LEU A 161 -3.30 1.24 -12.61
N TYR A 162 -2.20 1.76 -12.12
CA TYR A 162 -1.19 2.47 -12.92
C TYR A 162 0.19 1.90 -12.67
N ALA A 163 0.94 1.69 -13.76
CA ALA A 163 2.36 1.40 -13.74
C ALA A 163 3.12 2.67 -14.14
N VAL A 164 4.12 3.06 -13.35
CA VAL A 164 4.87 4.29 -13.57
C VAL A 164 6.35 4.07 -13.23
N ARG A 165 7.27 4.79 -13.86
CA ARG A 165 8.66 4.81 -13.41
C ARG A 165 8.79 5.46 -12.04
N ILE A 166 9.81 5.08 -11.27
CA ILE A 166 10.06 5.64 -9.93
C ILE A 166 10.38 7.14 -9.93
N ASP A 167 10.62 7.75 -11.10
CA ASP A 167 10.75 9.19 -11.28
C ASP A 167 9.41 9.90 -11.61
N GLY A 168 8.29 9.14 -11.59
CA GLY A 168 6.96 9.65 -11.90
C GLY A 168 6.65 9.79 -13.39
N GLN A 169 7.55 9.36 -14.26
CA GLN A 169 7.37 9.43 -15.72
C GLN A 169 6.84 8.11 -16.31
N GLU A 170 6.51 8.13 -17.62
CA GLU A 170 6.05 6.96 -18.37
C GLU A 170 4.90 6.21 -17.69
N MET A 171 3.86 6.96 -17.31
CA MET A 171 2.67 6.38 -16.69
C MET A 171 1.85 5.59 -17.72
N GLN A 172 1.49 4.37 -17.36
CA GLN A 172 0.59 3.50 -18.11
C GLN A 172 -0.60 3.12 -17.22
N ARG A 173 -1.82 3.36 -17.67
CA ARG A 173 -3.04 2.85 -17.04
C ARG A 173 -3.21 1.38 -17.44
N LEU A 174 -3.35 0.49 -16.45
CA LEU A 174 -3.48 -0.96 -16.64
C LEU A 174 -4.93 -1.44 -16.62
N THR A 175 -5.79 -0.77 -15.83
CA THR A 175 -7.23 -1.04 -15.77
C THR A 175 -8.02 0.22 -16.08
N SER A 176 -9.27 0.05 -16.53
CA SER A 176 -10.16 1.15 -16.88
C SER A 176 -11.64 0.75 -16.77
N THR A 177 -11.94 -0.32 -16.05
CA THR A 177 -13.29 -0.73 -15.74
C THR A 177 -13.91 0.22 -14.71
N PRO A 178 -15.20 0.59 -14.84
CA PRO A 178 -15.85 1.41 -13.81
C PRO A 178 -15.84 0.71 -12.45
N GLY A 179 -15.49 1.45 -11.41
CA GLY A 179 -15.51 0.98 -10.03
C GLY A 179 -14.11 0.81 -9.43
N TYR A 180 -14.00 -0.12 -8.50
CA TYR A 180 -12.81 -0.33 -7.68
C TYR A 180 -11.88 -1.37 -8.31
N ASP A 181 -10.72 -0.92 -8.77
CA ASP A 181 -9.57 -1.75 -9.14
C ASP A 181 -8.39 -1.33 -8.25
N ALA A 182 -8.05 -2.11 -7.22
CA ALA A 182 -7.02 -1.74 -6.25
C ALA A 182 -6.33 -2.96 -5.61
N GLU A 183 -5.49 -2.70 -4.60
CA GLU A 183 -4.79 -3.70 -3.79
C GLU A 183 -3.90 -4.63 -4.62
N ALA A 184 -3.25 -4.08 -5.65
CA ALA A 184 -2.48 -4.86 -6.60
C ALA A 184 -1.06 -5.16 -6.12
N THR A 185 -0.62 -6.41 -6.28
CA THR A 185 0.75 -6.85 -6.03
C THR A 185 1.32 -7.63 -7.22
N VAL A 186 2.65 -7.73 -7.28
CA VAL A 186 3.37 -8.42 -8.36
C VAL A 186 3.99 -9.71 -7.81
N SER A 187 3.88 -10.80 -8.57
CA SER A 187 4.50 -12.07 -8.20
C SER A 187 6.03 -11.97 -8.12
N PRO A 188 6.70 -12.67 -7.18
CA PRO A 188 8.15 -12.67 -7.06
C PRO A 188 8.89 -13.09 -8.34
N ASP A 189 8.30 -13.95 -9.17
CA ASP A 189 8.86 -14.34 -10.46
C ASP A 189 8.69 -13.28 -11.57
N GLY A 190 8.02 -12.16 -11.24
CA GLY A 190 7.85 -11.03 -12.12
C GLY A 190 6.97 -11.28 -13.34
N LYS A 191 5.96 -12.14 -13.26
CA LYS A 191 5.11 -12.47 -14.41
C LYS A 191 3.67 -12.06 -14.28
N THR A 192 3.16 -11.93 -13.04
CA THR A 192 1.73 -11.82 -12.78
C THR A 192 1.46 -10.67 -11.81
N ILE A 193 0.43 -9.88 -12.09
CA ILE A 193 -0.22 -8.96 -11.15
C ILE A 193 -1.47 -9.65 -10.63
N VAL A 194 -1.70 -9.62 -9.30
CA VAL A 194 -2.98 -9.94 -8.68
C VAL A 194 -3.57 -8.66 -8.11
N TRP A 195 -4.90 -8.47 -8.21
CA TRP A 195 -5.58 -7.28 -7.69
C TRP A 195 -7.03 -7.59 -7.30
N THR A 196 -7.64 -6.69 -6.52
CA THR A 196 -9.05 -6.72 -6.13
C THR A 196 -9.86 -5.85 -7.09
N SER A 197 -11.00 -6.35 -7.59
CA SER A 197 -11.89 -5.64 -8.51
C SER A 197 -13.36 -5.91 -8.23
N VAL A 198 -14.21 -4.91 -8.51
CA VAL A 198 -15.68 -5.03 -8.54
C VAL A 198 -16.23 -5.32 -9.95
N LYS A 199 -15.38 -5.64 -10.89
CA LYS A 199 -15.67 -5.73 -12.33
C LYS A 199 -16.88 -6.60 -12.67
N ASP A 200 -17.04 -7.73 -12.00
CA ASP A 200 -18.12 -8.69 -12.26
C ASP A 200 -19.24 -8.60 -11.21
N GLY A 201 -19.34 -7.46 -10.48
CA GLY A 201 -20.44 -7.15 -9.57
C GLY A 201 -20.21 -7.60 -8.13
N ASP A 202 -19.03 -8.14 -7.80
CA ASP A 202 -18.58 -8.51 -6.47
C ASP A 202 -17.12 -8.10 -6.26
N LEU A 203 -16.66 -8.13 -5.01
CA LEU A 203 -15.24 -7.85 -4.66
C LEU A 203 -14.41 -9.13 -4.77
N ASP A 204 -13.83 -9.35 -5.93
CA ASP A 204 -13.07 -10.54 -6.25
C ASP A 204 -11.61 -10.27 -6.57
N LEU A 205 -10.81 -11.31 -6.48
CA LEU A 205 -9.43 -11.32 -6.94
C LEU A 205 -9.33 -11.66 -8.43
N TYR A 206 -8.49 -10.92 -9.10
CA TYR A 206 -8.14 -11.10 -10.51
C TYR A 206 -6.63 -11.20 -10.68
N ALA A 207 -6.19 -11.82 -11.78
CA ALA A 207 -4.79 -11.86 -12.18
C ALA A 207 -4.64 -11.46 -13.65
N MET A 208 -3.51 -10.79 -13.99
CA MET A 208 -3.15 -10.38 -15.35
C MET A 208 -1.63 -10.41 -15.54
N ASN A 209 -1.20 -10.30 -16.79
CA ASN A 209 0.22 -10.06 -17.11
C ASN A 209 0.66 -8.67 -16.63
N LEU A 210 1.99 -8.43 -16.54
CA LEU A 210 2.56 -7.13 -16.10
C LEU A 210 2.19 -5.94 -17.00
N ASP A 211 1.81 -6.19 -18.23
CA ASP A 211 1.39 -5.17 -19.20
C ASP A 211 -0.11 -4.86 -19.17
N GLY A 212 -0.86 -5.49 -18.26
CA GLY A 212 -2.31 -5.38 -18.14
C GLY A 212 -3.09 -6.36 -19.05
N SER A 213 -2.40 -7.17 -19.86
CA SER A 213 -3.06 -8.12 -20.76
C SER A 213 -3.52 -9.40 -20.04
N LYS A 214 -4.47 -10.11 -20.64
CA LYS A 214 -5.01 -11.41 -20.20
C LYS A 214 -5.58 -11.40 -18.78
N PRO A 215 -6.47 -10.46 -18.43
CA PRO A 215 -7.13 -10.48 -17.13
C PRO A 215 -7.98 -11.75 -16.98
N ARG A 216 -7.90 -12.37 -15.79
CA ARG A 216 -8.73 -13.55 -15.43
C ARG A 216 -9.18 -13.44 -13.98
N ARG A 217 -10.40 -13.83 -13.67
CA ARG A 217 -10.95 -13.90 -12.32
C ARG A 217 -10.39 -15.11 -11.60
N LEU A 218 -10.03 -14.95 -10.31
CA LEU A 218 -9.49 -16.00 -9.45
C LEU A 218 -10.51 -16.48 -8.42
N THR A 219 -11.33 -15.57 -7.87
CA THR A 219 -12.36 -15.89 -6.88
C THR A 219 -13.74 -15.51 -7.39
N SER A 220 -14.80 -16.13 -6.86
CA SER A 220 -16.18 -15.92 -7.31
C SER A 220 -17.22 -16.25 -6.25
N GLU A 221 -16.82 -16.55 -5.03
CA GLU A 221 -17.75 -16.75 -3.92
C GLU A 221 -18.29 -15.39 -3.46
N ILE A 222 -19.60 -15.33 -3.11
CA ILE A 222 -20.20 -14.07 -2.68
C ILE A 222 -19.50 -13.55 -1.43
N GLY A 223 -19.02 -12.31 -1.52
CA GLY A 223 -18.36 -11.66 -0.41
C GLY A 223 -17.15 -10.85 -0.82
N TYR A 224 -16.35 -10.49 0.15
CA TYR A 224 -15.14 -9.71 -0.06
C TYR A 224 -13.92 -10.62 -0.16
N ASP A 225 -13.17 -10.49 -1.24
CA ASP A 225 -11.84 -11.06 -1.45
C ASP A 225 -10.85 -9.96 -1.79
N GLY A 226 -9.77 -9.79 -1.02
CA GLY A 226 -8.83 -8.70 -1.30
C GLY A 226 -7.50 -8.78 -0.56
N GLY A 227 -6.63 -7.82 -0.86
CA GLY A 227 -5.32 -7.66 -0.20
C GLY A 227 -4.39 -8.85 -0.40
N ALA A 228 -4.29 -9.33 -1.63
CA ALA A 228 -3.59 -10.55 -2.01
C ALA A 228 -2.09 -10.37 -2.18
N PHE A 229 -1.30 -11.33 -1.69
CA PHE A 229 0.15 -11.42 -1.89
C PHE A 229 0.55 -12.83 -2.33
N PHE A 230 1.56 -12.92 -3.20
CA PHE A 230 2.11 -14.20 -3.62
C PHE A 230 3.03 -14.81 -2.56
N SER A 231 3.11 -16.16 -2.56
CA SER A 231 4.17 -16.88 -1.86
C SER A 231 5.54 -16.60 -2.51
N PRO A 232 6.66 -16.78 -1.78
CA PRO A 232 8.01 -16.53 -2.32
C PRO A 232 8.32 -17.30 -3.62
N ASP A 233 7.74 -18.48 -3.81
CA ASP A 233 7.88 -19.30 -5.02
C ASP A 233 6.86 -18.97 -6.13
N SER A 234 6.02 -17.94 -5.93
CA SER A 234 4.97 -17.50 -6.85
C SER A 234 3.87 -18.52 -7.16
N LYS A 235 3.78 -19.62 -6.41
CA LYS A 235 2.82 -20.70 -6.69
C LYS A 235 1.51 -20.57 -5.93
N ARG A 236 1.48 -19.81 -4.85
CA ARG A 236 0.31 -19.61 -4.01
C ARG A 236 0.07 -18.13 -3.80
N ILE A 237 -1.15 -17.82 -3.39
CA ILE A 237 -1.62 -16.49 -3.02
C ILE A 237 -2.22 -16.59 -1.63
N VAL A 238 -1.83 -15.68 -0.74
CA VAL A 238 -2.50 -15.42 0.54
C VAL A 238 -3.34 -14.15 0.39
N TYR A 239 -4.54 -14.16 0.94
CA TYR A 239 -5.47 -13.02 0.86
C TYR A 239 -6.39 -12.99 2.08
N ARG A 240 -7.14 -11.92 2.25
CA ARG A 240 -8.19 -11.83 3.26
C ARG A 240 -9.55 -11.95 2.59
N ALA A 241 -10.50 -12.61 3.27
CA ALA A 241 -11.82 -12.82 2.73
C ALA A 241 -12.90 -12.76 3.81
N ALA A 242 -14.13 -12.44 3.38
CA ALA A 242 -15.34 -12.55 4.17
C ALA A 242 -16.46 -13.07 3.28
N HIS A 243 -16.86 -14.31 3.49
CA HIS A 243 -17.91 -14.98 2.72
C HIS A 243 -19.15 -15.18 3.61
N PRO A 244 -20.14 -14.28 3.56
CA PRO A 244 -21.35 -14.42 4.36
C PRO A 244 -22.18 -15.62 3.86
N THR A 245 -22.64 -16.45 4.78
CA THR A 245 -23.46 -17.63 4.49
C THR A 245 -24.92 -17.47 4.89
N ASP A 246 -25.21 -16.56 5.80
CA ASP A 246 -26.56 -16.20 6.20
C ASP A 246 -27.19 -15.22 5.20
N GLN A 247 -28.46 -15.42 4.84
CA GLN A 247 -29.14 -14.61 3.83
C GLN A 247 -29.22 -13.13 4.23
N ALA A 248 -29.40 -12.81 5.50
CA ALA A 248 -29.48 -11.42 5.95
C ALA A 248 -28.12 -10.72 5.85
N GLU A 249 -27.03 -11.44 6.12
CA GLU A 249 -25.66 -10.93 5.92
C GLU A 249 -25.33 -10.75 4.43
N ILE A 250 -25.75 -11.69 3.58
CA ILE A 250 -25.62 -11.57 2.12
C ILE A 250 -26.38 -10.33 1.60
N ASP A 251 -27.63 -10.15 2.04
CA ASP A 251 -28.43 -9.00 1.62
C ASP A 251 -27.82 -7.68 2.10
N LYS A 252 -27.33 -7.63 3.34
CA LYS A 252 -26.59 -6.47 3.89
C LYS A 252 -25.33 -6.19 3.08
N TYR A 253 -24.55 -7.21 2.76
CA TYR A 253 -23.34 -7.06 1.94
C TYR A 253 -23.66 -6.48 0.56
N LYS A 254 -24.65 -7.04 -0.13
CA LYS A 254 -25.10 -6.56 -1.45
C LYS A 254 -25.63 -5.13 -1.40
N ASP A 255 -26.39 -4.78 -0.35
CA ASP A 255 -26.89 -3.41 -0.15
C ASP A 255 -25.72 -2.42 0.02
N LEU A 256 -24.72 -2.74 0.84
CA LEU A 256 -23.52 -1.92 0.99
C LEU A 256 -22.74 -1.82 -0.33
N LEU A 257 -22.55 -2.91 -1.04
CA LEU A 257 -21.85 -2.93 -2.31
C LEU A 257 -22.55 -2.06 -3.38
N SER A 258 -23.89 -2.07 -3.40
CA SER A 258 -24.68 -1.19 -4.26
C SER A 258 -24.48 0.30 -3.97
N GLN A 259 -24.10 0.63 -2.73
CA GLN A 259 -23.74 1.96 -2.26
C GLN A 259 -22.23 2.24 -2.41
N ARG A 260 -21.47 1.36 -3.05
CA ARG A 260 -20.00 1.39 -3.16
C ARG A 260 -19.31 1.40 -1.79
N LEU A 261 -19.81 0.62 -0.86
CA LEU A 261 -19.27 0.47 0.48
C LEU A 261 -19.00 -0.99 0.80
N VAL A 262 -18.02 -1.23 1.64
CA VAL A 262 -17.79 -2.52 2.29
C VAL A 262 -17.54 -2.31 3.78
N GLU A 263 -18.04 -3.26 4.60
CA GLU A 263 -17.88 -3.26 6.05
C GLU A 263 -16.95 -4.42 6.45
N PRO A 264 -15.63 -4.15 6.67
CA PRO A 264 -14.63 -5.18 6.93
C PRO A 264 -14.67 -5.63 8.40
N GLY A 265 -15.80 -6.18 8.84
CA GLY A 265 -16.02 -6.57 10.24
C GLY A 265 -15.25 -7.83 10.64
N GLN A 266 -15.58 -8.94 10.03
CA GLN A 266 -14.94 -10.25 10.23
C GLN A 266 -14.27 -10.65 8.94
N LEU A 267 -12.96 -10.75 8.96
CA LEU A 267 -12.14 -11.16 7.82
C LEU A 267 -11.29 -12.34 8.25
N GLU A 268 -11.23 -13.36 7.43
CA GLU A 268 -10.35 -14.50 7.63
C GLU A 268 -9.20 -14.49 6.62
N ILE A 269 -8.07 -15.08 6.98
CA ILE A 269 -6.96 -15.28 6.06
C ILE A 269 -7.20 -16.56 5.27
N PHE A 270 -7.08 -16.45 3.97
CA PHE A 270 -7.23 -17.54 3.00
C PHE A 270 -5.95 -17.72 2.21
N VAL A 271 -5.80 -18.93 1.67
CA VAL A 271 -4.77 -19.25 0.67
C VAL A 271 -5.38 -19.98 -0.50
N MET A 272 -4.76 -19.83 -1.67
CA MET A 272 -5.10 -20.56 -2.89
C MET A 272 -3.85 -20.80 -3.74
N ASN A 273 -3.94 -21.66 -4.74
CA ASN A 273 -2.95 -21.73 -5.80
C ASN A 273 -2.96 -20.44 -6.65
N ALA A 274 -1.85 -20.07 -7.28
CA ALA A 274 -1.75 -18.86 -8.11
C ALA A 274 -2.68 -18.85 -9.33
N ASP A 275 -3.26 -19.99 -9.68
CA ASP A 275 -4.28 -20.10 -10.74
C ASP A 275 -5.73 -19.89 -10.24
N GLY A 276 -5.93 -19.73 -8.93
CA GLY A 276 -7.23 -19.56 -8.28
C GLY A 276 -7.84 -20.85 -7.73
N SER A 277 -7.20 -22.01 -7.94
CA SER A 277 -7.67 -23.29 -7.41
C SER A 277 -7.32 -23.51 -5.94
N GLU A 278 -7.94 -24.49 -5.29
CA GLU A 278 -7.65 -24.92 -3.90
C GLU A 278 -7.77 -23.82 -2.85
N GLN A 279 -8.80 -22.99 -2.98
CA GLN A 279 -9.13 -21.94 -2.01
C GLN A 279 -9.51 -22.56 -0.66
N ARG A 280 -8.84 -22.10 0.42
CA ARG A 280 -9.15 -22.56 1.78
C ARG A 280 -8.81 -21.53 2.83
N PRO A 281 -9.55 -21.48 3.94
CA PRO A 281 -9.21 -20.64 5.07
C PRO A 281 -7.96 -21.17 5.81
N VAL A 282 -7.14 -20.25 6.30
CA VAL A 282 -6.04 -20.48 7.24
C VAL A 282 -6.46 -20.11 8.65
N THR A 283 -7.30 -19.08 8.79
CA THR A 283 -7.90 -18.69 10.07
C THR A 283 -9.41 -18.91 10.04
N SER A 284 -9.99 -19.15 11.23
CA SER A 284 -11.43 -19.31 11.43
C SER A 284 -11.74 -18.87 12.87
N ASN A 285 -11.37 -17.63 13.19
CA ASN A 285 -11.40 -17.14 14.58
C ASN A 285 -12.42 -16.03 14.79
N GLY A 286 -13.13 -15.58 13.73
CA GLY A 286 -14.16 -14.54 13.80
C GLY A 286 -13.63 -13.16 14.20
N ALA A 287 -12.33 -12.92 14.03
CA ALA A 287 -11.70 -11.62 14.21
C ALA A 287 -11.64 -10.85 12.87
N SER A 288 -11.19 -9.61 12.91
CA SER A 288 -10.73 -8.91 11.70
C SER A 288 -9.27 -9.25 11.48
N ASN A 289 -8.99 -10.17 10.55
CA ASN A 289 -7.64 -10.57 10.13
C ASN A 289 -7.36 -9.95 8.76
N PHE A 290 -6.28 -9.19 8.62
CA PHE A 290 -5.98 -8.51 7.34
C PHE A 290 -4.50 -8.28 7.12
N SER A 291 -4.14 -7.72 5.95
CA SER A 291 -2.77 -7.50 5.49
C SER A 291 -1.85 -8.72 5.69
N PRO A 292 -2.23 -9.90 5.17
CA PRO A 292 -1.38 -11.07 5.26
C PRO A 292 -0.16 -10.96 4.36
N PHE A 293 0.96 -11.57 4.77
CA PHE A 293 2.15 -11.74 3.95
C PHE A 293 2.81 -13.08 4.27
N TYR A 294 3.46 -13.70 3.29
CA TYR A 294 4.21 -14.93 3.55
C TYR A 294 5.54 -14.64 4.25
N PHE A 295 5.92 -15.51 5.17
CA PHE A 295 7.31 -15.60 5.61
C PHE A 295 8.23 -16.01 4.46
N PRO A 296 9.54 -15.66 4.52
CA PRO A 296 10.52 -16.05 3.50
C PRO A 296 10.63 -17.57 3.30
N ASP A 297 10.28 -18.34 4.31
CA ASP A 297 10.25 -19.81 4.23
C ASP A 297 9.07 -20.37 3.40
N GLY A 298 8.09 -19.53 3.05
CA GLY A 298 6.89 -19.90 2.31
C GLY A 298 5.95 -20.86 3.05
N LYS A 299 6.14 -21.06 4.37
CA LYS A 299 5.37 -22.00 5.20
C LYS A 299 4.49 -21.30 6.23
N ARG A 300 4.88 -20.11 6.64
CA ARG A 300 4.15 -19.30 7.62
C ARG A 300 3.60 -18.04 6.97
N ILE A 301 2.61 -17.49 7.61
CA ILE A 301 1.93 -16.24 7.21
C ILE A 301 2.00 -15.29 8.40
N ILE A 302 2.43 -14.05 8.17
CA ILE A 302 2.29 -12.93 9.10
C ILE A 302 1.08 -12.11 8.70
N PHE A 303 0.28 -11.63 9.66
CA PHE A 303 -0.92 -10.85 9.41
C PHE A 303 -1.26 -9.95 10.59
N SER A 304 -2.13 -8.98 10.38
CA SER A 304 -2.69 -8.12 11.42
C SER A 304 -4.03 -8.67 11.90
N SER A 305 -4.25 -8.68 13.22
CA SER A 305 -5.49 -9.19 13.81
C SER A 305 -5.86 -8.48 15.09
N ASN A 306 -7.18 -8.37 15.36
CA ASN A 306 -7.74 -7.93 16.63
C ASN A 306 -8.24 -9.10 17.50
N ILE A 307 -7.71 -10.30 17.30
CA ILE A 307 -8.21 -11.54 17.94
C ILE A 307 -8.31 -11.45 19.46
N GLU A 308 -7.41 -10.71 20.13
CA GLU A 308 -7.42 -10.53 21.57
C GLU A 308 -8.47 -9.53 22.08
N THR A 309 -8.92 -8.61 21.21
CA THR A 309 -9.88 -7.56 21.57
C THR A 309 -11.21 -7.67 20.82
N LYS A 310 -11.42 -8.78 20.09
CA LYS A 310 -12.69 -9.03 19.41
C LYS A 310 -13.83 -9.15 20.43
N GLY A 311 -14.94 -8.48 20.14
CA GLY A 311 -16.12 -8.49 21.03
C GLY A 311 -15.99 -7.62 22.27
N GLU A 312 -14.86 -6.96 22.50
CA GLU A 312 -14.72 -5.96 23.54
C GLU A 312 -15.35 -4.63 23.10
N GLY A 313 -15.99 -3.93 24.01
CA GLY A 313 -16.48 -2.57 23.77
C GLY A 313 -15.31 -1.59 23.62
N GLY A 314 -15.38 -0.67 22.66
CA GLY A 314 -14.37 0.34 22.43
C GLY A 314 -13.63 0.21 21.10
N ARG A 315 -12.45 0.83 20.99
CA ARG A 315 -11.60 0.76 19.80
C ARG A 315 -10.78 -0.53 19.82
N PRO A 316 -10.92 -1.41 18.81
CA PRO A 316 -10.14 -2.64 18.76
C PRO A 316 -8.65 -2.35 18.61
N SER A 317 -7.81 -3.15 19.25
CA SER A 317 -6.36 -3.16 19.03
C SER A 317 -6.00 -4.20 17.98
N PHE A 318 -5.06 -3.84 17.10
CA PHE A 318 -4.54 -4.72 16.06
C PHE A 318 -3.06 -4.97 16.28
N HIS A 319 -2.69 -6.24 16.28
CA HIS A 319 -1.30 -6.66 16.43
C HIS A 319 -0.89 -7.61 15.32
N LEU A 320 0.42 -7.73 15.08
CA LEU A 320 0.93 -8.71 14.14
C LEU A 320 0.98 -10.09 14.78
N TYR A 321 0.55 -11.07 14.03
CA TYR A 321 0.56 -12.48 14.38
C TYR A 321 1.23 -13.29 13.28
N ALA A 322 1.84 -14.42 13.66
CA ALA A 322 2.31 -15.46 12.74
C ALA A 322 1.46 -16.72 12.91
N ILE A 323 1.24 -17.44 11.81
CA ILE A 323 0.54 -18.73 11.81
C ILE A 323 1.15 -19.62 10.70
N GLY A 324 1.15 -20.92 10.89
CA GLY A 324 1.44 -21.87 9.81
C GLY A 324 0.36 -21.79 8.73
N GLU A 325 0.72 -22.05 7.48
CA GLU A 325 -0.26 -22.12 6.38
C GLU A 325 -1.29 -23.24 6.62
N ASP A 326 -0.98 -24.22 7.45
CA ASP A 326 -1.87 -25.28 7.93
C ASP A 326 -2.85 -24.81 9.04
N GLY A 327 -2.80 -23.54 9.44
CA GLY A 327 -3.62 -22.96 10.49
C GLY A 327 -3.12 -23.23 11.91
N GLN A 328 -1.92 -23.80 12.10
CA GLN A 328 -1.38 -24.13 13.40
C GLN A 328 -0.29 -23.14 13.85
N GLY A 329 0.00 -23.14 15.14
CA GLY A 329 1.12 -22.38 15.69
C GLY A 329 0.90 -20.86 15.70
N LEU A 330 -0.32 -20.40 15.99
CA LEU A 330 -0.61 -18.96 16.13
C LEU A 330 0.28 -18.35 17.22
N GLU A 331 1.00 -17.28 16.84
CA GLU A 331 1.92 -16.56 17.72
C GLU A 331 1.73 -15.04 17.54
N ARG A 332 1.63 -14.30 18.64
CA ARG A 332 1.62 -12.85 18.63
C ARG A 332 3.05 -12.31 18.56
N LEU A 333 3.31 -11.33 17.67
CA LEU A 333 4.62 -10.79 17.37
C LEU A 333 4.83 -9.36 17.90
N THR A 334 3.78 -8.51 17.93
CA THR A 334 3.88 -7.11 18.39
C THR A 334 3.06 -6.88 19.66
N PHE A 335 3.60 -6.06 20.57
CA PHE A 335 3.01 -5.80 21.89
C PHE A 335 2.94 -4.32 22.24
N ASP A 336 3.54 -3.43 21.42
CA ASP A 336 3.51 -1.99 21.60
C ASP A 336 2.62 -1.33 20.53
N GLY A 337 1.96 -0.21 20.90
CA GLY A 337 0.94 0.43 20.08
C GLY A 337 -0.41 -0.29 20.11
N GLN A 338 -1.44 0.36 19.55
CA GLN A 338 -2.79 -0.22 19.40
C GLN A 338 -3.11 -0.63 17.96
N PHE A 339 -2.31 -0.19 17.01
CA PHE A 339 -2.47 -0.51 15.60
C PHE A 339 -1.12 -0.91 15.01
N ASN A 340 -0.99 -2.19 14.65
CA ASN A 340 0.16 -2.74 13.94
C ASN A 340 -0.36 -3.50 12.72
N SER A 341 0.10 -3.13 11.52
CA SER A 341 -0.43 -3.68 10.27
C SER A 341 0.55 -3.58 9.10
N PHE A 342 0.17 -4.15 7.97
CA PHE A 342 0.90 -4.12 6.70
C PHE A 342 2.35 -4.60 6.83
N PRO A 343 2.56 -5.81 7.39
CA PRO A 343 3.89 -6.36 7.51
C PRO A 343 4.41 -6.88 6.17
N MET A 344 5.70 -6.68 5.91
CA MET A 344 6.40 -7.32 4.80
C MET A 344 7.84 -7.63 5.19
N PHE A 345 8.29 -8.83 4.91
CA PHE A 345 9.70 -9.20 5.02
C PHE A 345 10.52 -8.64 3.86
N SER A 346 11.77 -8.25 4.14
CA SER A 346 12.73 -7.96 3.06
C SER A 346 12.97 -9.22 2.21
N PRO A 347 13.39 -9.06 0.93
CA PRO A 347 13.61 -10.20 0.04
C PRO A 347 14.62 -11.24 0.58
N ASP A 348 15.58 -10.80 1.37
CA ASP A 348 16.57 -11.67 2.04
C ASP A 348 16.08 -12.25 3.38
N GLY A 349 14.87 -11.86 3.82
CA GLY A 349 14.25 -12.33 5.06
C GLY A 349 14.89 -11.81 6.34
N THR A 350 15.82 -10.86 6.27
CA THR A 350 16.56 -10.38 7.46
C THR A 350 15.88 -9.20 8.14
N SER A 351 14.94 -8.53 7.49
CA SER A 351 14.21 -7.37 8.02
C SER A 351 12.72 -7.52 7.87
N LEU A 352 11.97 -6.89 8.78
CA LEU A 352 10.53 -6.73 8.73
C LEU A 352 10.20 -5.24 8.69
N VAL A 353 9.41 -4.81 7.71
CA VAL A 353 8.75 -3.50 7.70
C VAL A 353 7.29 -3.66 8.10
N TRP A 354 6.75 -2.72 8.86
CA TRP A 354 5.32 -2.67 9.20
C TRP A 354 4.89 -1.24 9.53
N VAL A 355 3.59 -1.03 9.66
CA VAL A 355 2.98 0.23 10.08
C VAL A 355 2.50 0.11 11.54
N SER A 356 2.76 1.13 12.35
CA SER A 356 2.32 1.15 13.74
C SER A 356 1.98 2.57 14.21
N ASP A 357 1.09 2.67 15.21
CA ASP A 357 0.83 3.89 15.96
C ASP A 357 1.69 4.01 17.23
N ARG A 358 2.66 3.07 17.44
CA ARG A 358 3.67 3.25 18.47
C ARG A 358 4.40 4.58 18.25
N GLN A 359 4.68 5.32 19.33
CA GLN A 359 5.26 6.66 19.27
C GLN A 359 4.39 7.73 18.61
N ALA A 360 3.11 7.46 18.31
CA ALA A 360 2.17 8.45 17.79
C ALA A 360 2.01 9.61 18.76
N LYS A 361 2.03 10.84 18.24
CA LYS A 361 1.89 12.06 19.05
C LYS A 361 0.48 12.62 19.03
N ILE A 362 -0.30 12.23 18.02
CA ILE A 362 -1.68 12.66 17.84
C ILE A 362 -2.57 11.46 17.48
N PRO A 363 -3.85 11.46 17.85
CA PRO A 363 -4.77 10.40 17.47
C PRO A 363 -4.85 10.21 15.96
N GLY A 364 -4.77 8.95 15.50
CA GLY A 364 -4.83 8.59 14.08
C GLY A 364 -3.52 8.77 13.31
N GLU A 365 -2.43 9.08 14.00
CA GLU A 365 -1.09 9.03 13.43
C GLU A 365 -0.62 7.59 13.36
N PHE A 366 -0.12 7.16 12.20
CA PHE A 366 0.67 5.93 12.06
C PHE A 366 1.89 6.16 11.20
N ASN A 367 2.93 5.38 11.50
CA ASN A 367 4.22 5.52 10.88
C ASN A 367 4.77 4.18 10.44
N VAL A 368 5.68 4.22 9.48
CA VAL A 368 6.42 3.06 9.00
C VAL A 368 7.59 2.78 9.93
N PHE A 369 7.71 1.53 10.33
CA PHE A 369 8.81 1.00 11.14
C PHE A 369 9.51 -0.11 10.39
N ILE A 370 10.79 -0.30 10.68
CA ILE A 370 11.61 -1.40 10.21
C ILE A 370 12.39 -1.98 11.39
N ALA A 371 12.57 -3.29 11.40
CA ALA A 371 13.38 -3.98 12.40
C ALA A 371 14.21 -5.09 11.75
N ASP A 372 15.33 -5.44 12.37
CA ASP A 372 16.01 -6.69 12.08
C ASP A 372 15.17 -7.85 12.60
N TRP A 373 14.94 -8.86 11.76
CA TRP A 373 14.17 -10.04 12.11
C TRP A 373 15.06 -11.12 12.74
N VAL A 374 14.65 -11.62 13.88
CA VAL A 374 15.29 -12.76 14.56
C VAL A 374 14.28 -13.91 14.59
N PRO A 375 14.58 -15.06 13.95
CA PRO A 375 13.69 -16.23 13.88
C PRO A 375 13.30 -16.84 15.23
#